data_4aa0c2d1ce90bc0ced305eefc7406b38
#
_entry.id   4aa0c2d1ce90bc0ced305eefc7406b38
#
_cell.length_a   1.000
_cell.length_b   1.000
_cell.length_c   1.000
_cell.angle_alpha   90.00
_cell.angle_beta   90.00
_cell.angle_gamma   90.00
#
_symmetry.space_group_name_H-M   'P 1'
#
loop_
_entity.id
_entity.type
_entity.pdbx_description
1 polymer ?
#
loop_
_entity_poly.entity_id
_entity_poly.type
_entity_poly.pdbx_seq_one_letter_code
_entity_poly.pdbx_strand_id
1 'polypeptide(L)'
;RKAEGKEYVVILDFIGNYNNNFMIPIALSGDRTYNKDNIRRYVMEGERMIPGASTVHFDEVSRKRIFASVDNANFSDIRLIKENYTNLKNKLGRIPRLRDFDEYGEMDVIRIFDNNSLGSYYKFLVKYEKEYKTRLPEDEEKVIEFVSKKLANGKRIQELQMLKRILTYARGLAKFGLFAGLSEDMRKYGKDVSQDQKENIVNVMTNEFPAGASKKTYAKCVFIEKKENDYRPTKSFLQMLSNGEFYDILQELVEFGISRYERDYSNTYDQTDFVLYQKYTYEDVCRLLNWEQNEVPLNIGGYKYDRKTKTFPVFINYDKAKDISDTTKYEDHFVPGYRDRLIAISKSGRSLQSEDVQNFLKAKERGIHVELFVRKNKDDKISKEFYYLGHMTASGKTKEFKMANTEKTAVEIEWILDVPVREDIYEYIVNS
;
A
#
# COMPACT_ATOMS: atom_id res chain seq x y z
N ARG A 1 15.19 -4.71 39.42
CA ARG A 1 15.43 -5.73 40.44
C ARG A 1 14.08 -6.28 40.88
N LYS A 2 13.88 -7.61 40.82
CA LYS A 2 12.73 -8.26 41.45
C LYS A 2 12.88 -8.14 42.97
N ALA A 3 11.89 -7.56 43.64
CA ALA A 3 11.78 -7.56 45.10
C ALA A 3 10.49 -8.30 45.46
N GLU A 4 10.50 -8.98 46.60
CA GLU A 4 9.38 -9.74 47.13
C GLU A 4 8.16 -8.79 47.27
N GLY A 5 7.01 -9.20 46.72
CA GLY A 5 5.78 -8.38 46.71
C GLY A 5 5.67 -7.34 45.57
N LYS A 6 6.61 -7.28 44.59
CA LYS A 6 6.50 -6.43 43.39
C LYS A 6 6.02 -7.24 42.20
N GLU A 7 4.85 -6.89 41.67
CA GLU A 7 4.25 -7.48 40.48
C GLU A 7 4.83 -6.87 39.19
N TYR A 8 5.28 -5.60 39.23
CA TYR A 8 5.81 -4.88 38.08
C TYR A 8 6.90 -3.87 38.45
N VAL A 9 7.66 -3.44 37.46
CA VAL A 9 8.70 -2.39 37.58
C VAL A 9 8.27 -1.21 36.72
N VAL A 10 8.22 -0.02 37.29
CA VAL A 10 8.03 1.23 36.55
C VAL A 10 9.39 1.76 36.13
N ILE A 11 9.55 1.98 34.82
CA ILE A 11 10.73 2.64 34.24
C ILE A 11 10.28 4.00 33.74
N LEU A 12 10.87 5.05 34.29
CA LEU A 12 10.66 6.42 33.81
C LEU A 12 11.81 6.75 32.84
N ASP A 13 11.46 7.01 31.60
CA ASP A 13 12.40 7.47 30.58
C ASP A 13 12.09 8.95 30.24
N PHE A 14 13.13 9.79 30.27
CA PHE A 14 12.99 11.22 30.04
C PHE A 14 13.37 11.55 28.61
N ILE A 15 12.37 11.86 27.78
CA ILE A 15 12.56 12.28 26.40
C ILE A 15 13.20 13.67 26.38
N GLY A 16 14.52 13.70 26.11
CA GLY A 16 15.28 14.95 25.99
C GLY A 16 14.99 15.69 24.67
N ASN A 17 15.72 16.80 24.45
CA ASN A 17 15.67 17.58 23.21
C ASN A 17 16.51 16.93 22.08
N TYR A 18 16.32 15.65 21.81
CA TYR A 18 17.01 14.96 20.71
C TYR A 18 16.23 15.13 19.40
N ASN A 19 16.95 15.37 18.31
CA ASN A 19 16.34 15.49 16.97
C ASN A 19 15.72 14.18 16.46
N ASN A 20 16.05 13.05 17.10
CA ASN A 20 15.65 11.70 16.68
C ASN A 20 14.66 11.03 17.63
N ASN A 21 13.79 11.80 18.30
CA ASN A 21 12.77 11.25 19.20
C ASN A 21 11.81 10.25 18.51
N PHE A 22 11.73 10.27 17.18
CA PHE A 22 11.01 9.28 16.39
C PHE A 22 11.58 7.86 16.52
N MET A 23 12.84 7.70 16.96
CA MET A 23 13.45 6.37 17.17
C MET A 23 12.85 5.64 18.37
N ILE A 24 12.32 6.36 19.35
CA ILE A 24 11.73 5.77 20.56
C ILE A 24 10.55 4.86 20.21
N PRO A 25 9.48 5.34 19.53
CA PRO A 25 8.38 4.47 19.14
C PRO A 25 8.80 3.37 18.15
N ILE A 26 9.78 3.61 17.28
CA ILE A 26 10.30 2.57 16.38
C ILE A 26 10.94 1.44 17.19
N ALA A 27 11.81 1.76 18.15
CA ALA A 27 12.47 0.78 18.98
C ALA A 27 11.48 0.00 19.87
N LEU A 28 10.45 0.64 20.37
CA LEU A 28 9.45 0.04 21.23
C LEU A 28 8.44 -0.82 20.47
N SER A 29 8.00 -0.38 19.28
CA SER A 29 7.05 -1.11 18.44
C SER A 29 7.70 -2.24 17.65
N GLY A 30 9.01 -2.16 17.41
CA GLY A 30 9.68 -3.01 16.43
C GLY A 30 9.28 -2.71 14.98
N ASP A 31 8.64 -1.55 14.72
CA ASP A 31 8.26 -1.15 13.36
C ASP A 31 9.49 -0.87 12.50
N ARG A 32 9.65 -1.65 11.44
CA ARG A 32 10.76 -1.53 10.47
C ARG A 32 10.36 -0.76 9.22
N THR A 33 9.09 -0.41 9.10
CA THR A 33 8.57 0.25 7.90
C THR A 33 9.00 1.70 7.79
N TYR A 34 9.38 2.33 8.91
CA TYR A 34 9.63 3.77 8.98
C TYR A 34 8.49 4.59 8.35
N ASN A 35 7.26 4.09 8.49
CA ASN A 35 6.07 4.76 8.00
C ASN A 35 5.58 5.73 9.08
N LYS A 36 5.54 7.02 8.77
CA LYS A 36 5.14 8.07 9.73
C LYS A 36 3.76 7.82 10.34
N ASP A 37 2.84 7.34 9.54
CA ASP A 37 1.48 7.03 9.98
C ASP A 37 1.45 5.86 10.97
N ASN A 38 2.23 4.79 10.73
CA ASN A 38 2.37 3.66 11.66
C ASN A 38 2.97 4.12 12.99
N ILE A 39 4.04 4.93 12.93
CA ILE A 39 4.73 5.45 14.12
C ILE A 39 3.77 6.33 14.94
N ARG A 40 3.03 7.24 14.28
CA ARG A 40 2.04 8.10 14.94
C ARG A 40 0.93 7.26 15.58
N ARG A 41 0.41 6.26 14.87
CA ARG A 41 -0.58 5.32 15.42
C ARG A 41 -0.06 4.62 16.66
N TYR A 42 1.14 4.06 16.62
CA TYR A 42 1.75 3.41 17.78
C TYR A 42 1.84 4.35 19.00
N VAL A 43 2.26 5.60 18.81
CA VAL A 43 2.35 6.59 19.89
C VAL A 43 0.96 6.94 20.46
N MET A 44 -0.09 6.92 19.65
CA MET A 44 -1.46 7.17 20.13
C MET A 44 -2.04 5.97 20.89
N GLU A 45 -1.78 4.76 20.44
CA GLU A 45 -2.29 3.54 21.05
C GLU A 45 -1.50 3.12 22.30
N GLY A 46 -0.24 3.53 22.42
CA GLY A 46 0.68 3.43 23.56
C GLY A 46 0.67 2.11 24.31
N GLU A 47 -0.36 1.86 25.08
CA GLU A 47 -0.42 0.78 26.05
C GLU A 47 -0.77 -0.60 25.47
N ARG A 48 -1.34 -0.66 24.26
CA ARG A 48 -1.97 -1.87 23.72
C ARG A 48 -1.11 -2.68 22.77
N MET A 49 0.04 -2.15 22.31
CA MET A 49 0.81 -2.76 21.21
C MET A 49 2.11 -3.46 21.60
N ILE A 50 2.45 -3.54 22.89
CA ILE A 50 3.67 -4.23 23.32
C ILE A 50 3.33 -5.71 23.60
N PRO A 51 4.01 -6.67 22.96
CA PRO A 51 3.84 -8.08 23.29
C PRO A 51 4.25 -8.36 24.74
N GLY A 52 3.36 -8.93 25.52
CA GLY A 52 3.63 -9.34 26.91
C GLY A 52 2.89 -8.50 27.95
N ALA A 53 3.37 -8.55 29.20
CA ALA A 53 2.78 -7.85 30.35
C ALA A 53 3.29 -6.42 30.54
N SER A 54 4.03 -5.86 29.58
CA SER A 54 4.60 -4.52 29.65
C SER A 54 3.70 -3.51 28.97
N THR A 55 3.55 -2.32 29.57
CA THR A 55 2.82 -1.20 28.99
C THR A 55 3.75 0.01 28.84
N VAL A 56 3.55 0.81 27.81
CA VAL A 56 4.25 2.09 27.61
C VAL A 56 3.24 3.22 27.56
N HIS A 57 3.47 4.22 28.38
CA HIS A 57 2.65 5.43 28.41
C HIS A 57 3.48 6.65 28.01
N PHE A 58 3.00 7.42 27.04
CA PHE A 58 3.59 8.70 26.66
C PHE A 58 2.76 9.84 27.24
N ASP A 59 3.38 10.69 28.07
CA ASP A 59 2.74 11.91 28.51
C ASP A 59 2.48 12.87 27.31
N GLU A 60 1.61 13.85 27.51
CA GLU A 60 1.18 14.75 26.42
C GLU A 60 2.33 15.54 25.81
N VAL A 61 3.30 15.98 26.62
CA VAL A 61 4.47 16.75 26.15
C VAL A 61 5.38 15.87 25.31
N SER A 62 5.66 14.66 25.79
CA SER A 62 6.45 13.65 25.08
C SER A 62 5.81 13.27 23.76
N ARG A 63 4.49 13.04 23.76
CA ARG A 63 3.72 12.74 22.55
C ARG A 63 3.83 13.85 21.50
N LYS A 64 3.64 15.12 21.90
CA LYS A 64 3.79 16.27 20.99
C LYS A 64 5.21 16.36 20.41
N ARG A 65 6.25 16.12 21.21
CA ARG A 65 7.65 16.12 20.76
C ARG A 65 7.94 14.98 19.79
N ILE A 66 7.45 13.79 20.06
CA ILE A 66 7.58 12.63 19.16
C ILE A 66 6.89 12.93 17.83
N PHE A 67 5.65 13.44 17.84
CA PHE A 67 4.94 13.80 16.62
C PHE A 67 5.69 14.84 15.81
N ALA A 68 6.16 15.91 16.43
CA ALA A 68 6.98 16.92 15.74
C ALA A 68 8.27 16.31 15.14
N SER A 69 8.92 15.40 15.86
CA SER A 69 10.10 14.68 15.36
C SER A 69 9.76 13.77 14.18
N VAL A 70 8.65 13.01 14.24
CA VAL A 70 8.17 12.15 13.15
C VAL A 70 7.83 12.96 11.90
N ASP A 71 7.08 14.07 12.07
CA ASP A 71 6.64 14.90 10.94
C ASP A 71 7.82 15.55 10.21
N ASN A 72 8.83 15.99 10.95
CA ASN A 72 10.05 16.58 10.41
C ASN A 72 11.08 15.57 9.92
N ALA A 73 10.98 14.29 10.32
CA ALA A 73 11.92 13.27 9.91
C ALA A 73 11.87 13.00 8.39
N ASN A 74 13.03 12.85 7.79
CA ASN A 74 13.17 12.38 6.42
C ASN A 74 13.57 10.91 6.40
N PHE A 75 12.61 10.01 6.43
CA PHE A 75 12.86 8.57 6.38
C PHE A 75 13.34 8.06 5.02
N SER A 76 13.33 8.91 4.01
CA SER A 76 13.96 8.64 2.71
C SER A 76 15.41 9.18 2.66
N ASP A 77 15.98 9.67 3.78
CA ASP A 77 17.35 10.12 3.83
C ASP A 77 18.31 8.97 3.52
N ILE A 78 19.15 9.17 2.53
CA ILE A 78 20.11 8.17 2.09
C ILE A 78 21.12 7.80 3.19
N ARG A 79 21.38 8.69 4.16
CA ARG A 79 22.27 8.41 5.30
C ARG A 79 21.66 7.36 6.20
N LEU A 80 20.37 7.49 6.52
CA LEU A 80 19.62 6.52 7.33
C LEU A 80 19.59 5.14 6.63
N ILE A 81 19.31 5.12 5.33
CA ILE A 81 19.30 3.90 4.53
C ILE A 81 20.69 3.23 4.55
N LYS A 82 21.76 4.00 4.35
CA LYS A 82 23.14 3.48 4.36
C LYS A 82 23.55 2.95 5.73
N GLU A 83 23.18 3.62 6.80
CA GLU A 83 23.46 3.17 8.17
C GLU A 83 22.81 1.82 8.44
N ASN A 84 21.51 1.69 8.20
CA ASN A 84 20.77 0.43 8.37
C ASN A 84 21.36 -0.70 7.51
N TYR A 85 21.68 -0.42 6.24
CA TYR A 85 22.36 -1.38 5.37
C TYR A 85 23.71 -1.82 5.93
N THR A 86 24.55 -0.87 6.38
CA THR A 86 25.88 -1.17 6.92
C THR A 86 25.78 -2.02 8.18
N ASN A 87 24.86 -1.71 9.08
CA ASN A 87 24.61 -2.49 10.28
C ASN A 87 24.21 -3.93 9.93
N LEU A 88 23.29 -4.09 8.97
CA LEU A 88 22.88 -5.41 8.51
C LEU A 88 24.02 -6.17 7.82
N LYS A 89 24.81 -5.52 6.93
CA LYS A 89 25.99 -6.11 6.29
C LYS A 89 27.01 -6.58 7.32
N ASN A 90 27.32 -5.75 8.32
CA ASN A 90 28.25 -6.10 9.39
C ASN A 90 27.77 -7.29 10.23
N LYS A 91 26.46 -7.32 10.54
CA LYS A 91 25.85 -8.42 11.27
C LYS A 91 25.96 -9.75 10.52
N LEU A 92 25.81 -9.72 9.20
CA LEU A 92 25.82 -10.91 8.35
C LEU A 92 27.23 -11.29 7.83
N GLY A 93 28.19 -10.37 7.83
CA GLY A 93 29.52 -10.57 7.26
C GLY A 93 29.54 -10.68 5.72
N ARG A 94 28.45 -10.32 5.04
CA ARG A 94 28.29 -10.36 3.57
C ARG A 94 27.28 -9.31 3.09
N ILE A 95 27.25 -9.08 1.78
CA ILE A 95 26.17 -8.26 1.17
C ILE A 95 24.82 -8.91 1.48
N PRO A 96 23.88 -8.17 2.11
CA PRO A 96 22.55 -8.69 2.42
C PRO A 96 21.76 -9.05 1.15
N ARG A 97 20.96 -10.10 1.21
CA ARG A 97 19.90 -10.40 0.25
C ARG A 97 18.61 -9.71 0.67
N LEU A 98 17.62 -9.63 -0.22
CA LEU A 98 16.34 -9.00 0.09
C LEU A 98 15.64 -9.61 1.32
N ARG A 99 15.67 -10.93 1.45
CA ARG A 99 15.10 -11.63 2.61
C ARG A 99 15.82 -11.31 3.94
N ASP A 100 17.10 -11.02 3.87
CA ASP A 100 17.86 -10.69 5.10
C ASP A 100 17.33 -9.40 5.76
N PHE A 101 16.80 -8.46 4.98
CA PHE A 101 16.14 -7.28 5.54
C PHE A 101 14.86 -7.64 6.32
N ASP A 102 14.08 -8.60 5.84
CA ASP A 102 12.88 -9.07 6.53
C ASP A 102 13.21 -9.91 7.77
N GLU A 103 14.29 -10.68 7.75
CA GLU A 103 14.65 -11.60 8.84
C GLU A 103 15.51 -10.94 9.91
N TYR A 104 16.49 -10.12 9.51
CA TYR A 104 17.54 -9.62 10.42
C TYR A 104 17.71 -8.10 10.40
N GLY A 105 17.07 -7.40 9.47
CA GLY A 105 17.18 -5.95 9.31
C GLY A 105 16.36 -5.17 10.33
N GLU A 106 16.75 -3.94 10.56
CA GLU A 106 16.03 -2.95 11.38
C GLU A 106 15.18 -2.00 10.50
N MET A 107 15.35 -2.08 9.18
CA MET A 107 14.61 -1.29 8.19
C MET A 107 14.10 -2.19 7.07
N ASP A 108 12.85 -1.98 6.66
CA ASP A 108 12.26 -2.64 5.49
C ASP A 108 12.94 -2.16 4.20
N VAL A 109 13.36 -3.11 3.35
CA VAL A 109 13.99 -2.81 2.06
C VAL A 109 13.10 -1.99 1.12
N ILE A 110 11.80 -1.99 1.31
CA ILE A 110 10.85 -1.13 0.57
C ILE A 110 11.23 0.35 0.68
N ARG A 111 11.87 0.78 1.78
CA ARG A 111 12.40 2.15 1.88
C ARG A 111 13.43 2.48 0.80
N ILE A 112 14.21 1.49 0.37
CA ILE A 112 15.14 1.63 -0.76
C ILE A 112 14.37 1.73 -2.08
N PHE A 113 13.35 0.89 -2.26
CA PHE A 113 12.52 0.90 -3.48
C PHE A 113 11.74 2.21 -3.64
N ASP A 114 11.20 2.75 -2.56
CA ASP A 114 10.43 3.99 -2.54
C ASP A 114 11.30 5.26 -2.67
N ASN A 115 12.62 5.14 -2.46
CA ASN A 115 13.52 6.28 -2.59
C ASN A 115 13.60 6.73 -4.05
N ASN A 116 13.29 8.00 -4.32
CA ASN A 116 13.21 8.56 -5.66
C ASN A 116 14.53 8.49 -6.46
N SER A 117 15.68 8.49 -5.78
CA SER A 117 17.00 8.44 -6.44
C SER A 117 17.53 7.02 -6.63
N LEU A 118 16.91 6.03 -6.00
CA LEU A 118 17.32 4.63 -6.02
C LEU A 118 16.35 3.77 -6.83
N GLY A 119 15.14 3.61 -6.36
CA GLY A 119 14.08 2.84 -7.01
C GLY A 119 14.25 1.32 -6.96
N SER A 120 15.43 0.82 -6.58
CA SER A 120 15.73 -0.60 -6.44
C SER A 120 16.92 -0.83 -5.50
N TYR A 121 17.00 -2.02 -4.93
CA TYR A 121 18.16 -2.44 -4.14
C TYR A 121 19.41 -2.61 -5.03
N TYR A 122 19.24 -3.10 -6.26
CA TYR A 122 20.33 -3.14 -7.25
C TYR A 122 20.98 -1.78 -7.41
N LYS A 123 20.21 -0.72 -7.66
CA LYS A 123 20.76 0.64 -7.84
C LYS A 123 21.43 1.18 -6.58
N PHE A 124 20.94 0.82 -5.41
CA PHE A 124 21.60 1.12 -4.14
C PHE A 124 22.98 0.46 -4.08
N LEU A 125 23.07 -0.84 -4.39
CA LEU A 125 24.34 -1.58 -4.39
C LEU A 125 25.34 -1.00 -5.40
N VAL A 126 24.91 -0.74 -6.63
CA VAL A 126 25.77 -0.11 -7.67
C VAL A 126 26.37 1.20 -7.20
N LYS A 127 25.59 2.00 -6.46
CA LYS A 127 25.96 3.36 -6.07
C LYS A 127 26.79 3.41 -4.79
N TYR A 128 26.57 2.51 -3.85
CA TYR A 128 27.13 2.63 -2.51
C TYR A 128 27.94 1.42 -2.03
N GLU A 129 27.80 0.25 -2.67
CA GLU A 129 28.52 -0.96 -2.27
C GLU A 129 29.75 -1.18 -3.16
N LYS A 130 30.94 -0.96 -2.61
CA LYS A 130 32.21 -1.04 -3.35
C LYS A 130 32.54 -2.47 -3.83
N GLU A 131 32.09 -3.47 -3.10
CA GLU A 131 32.32 -4.88 -3.42
C GLU A 131 31.38 -5.38 -4.53
N TYR A 132 30.29 -4.67 -4.80
CA TYR A 132 29.29 -5.04 -5.82
C TYR A 132 29.75 -4.60 -7.21
N LYS A 133 30.00 -5.58 -8.09
CA LYS A 133 30.59 -5.34 -9.43
C LYS A 133 29.60 -5.47 -10.58
N THR A 134 28.45 -6.11 -10.37
CA THR A 134 27.44 -6.28 -11.41
C THR A 134 26.98 -4.94 -11.96
N ARG A 135 26.90 -4.85 -13.29
CA ARG A 135 26.42 -3.68 -14.04
C ARG A 135 25.49 -4.14 -15.14
N LEU A 136 24.23 -3.77 -15.00
CA LEU A 136 23.18 -4.10 -15.97
C LEU A 136 23.04 -3.01 -17.03
N PRO A 137 22.64 -3.35 -18.26
CA PRO A 137 22.15 -2.38 -19.24
C PRO A 137 20.96 -1.56 -18.72
N GLU A 138 20.75 -0.37 -19.27
CA GLU A 138 19.71 0.58 -18.82
C GLU A 138 18.29 -0.01 -18.86
N ASP A 139 17.96 -0.74 -19.92
CA ASP A 139 16.64 -1.38 -20.06
C ASP A 139 16.41 -2.45 -18.98
N GLU A 140 17.44 -3.23 -18.61
CA GLU A 140 17.38 -4.21 -17.53
C GLU A 140 17.27 -3.54 -16.16
N GLU A 141 18.04 -2.45 -15.91
CA GLU A 141 17.90 -1.64 -14.70
C GLU A 141 16.47 -1.11 -14.54
N LYS A 142 15.86 -0.70 -15.65
CA LYS A 142 14.50 -0.16 -15.65
C LYS A 142 13.45 -1.23 -15.32
N VAL A 143 13.65 -2.46 -15.77
CA VAL A 143 12.82 -3.61 -15.39
C VAL A 143 12.97 -3.91 -13.89
N ILE A 144 14.19 -3.93 -13.35
CA ILE A 144 14.43 -4.14 -11.93
C ILE A 144 13.77 -3.03 -11.09
N GLU A 145 13.86 -1.77 -11.52
CA GLU A 145 13.18 -0.64 -10.86
C GLU A 145 11.66 -0.83 -10.86
N PHE A 146 11.06 -1.19 -12.01
CA PHE A 146 9.63 -1.42 -12.14
C PHE A 146 9.15 -2.52 -11.19
N VAL A 147 9.79 -3.68 -11.23
CA VAL A 147 9.41 -4.82 -10.37
C VAL A 147 9.58 -4.46 -8.90
N SER A 148 10.68 -3.79 -8.52
CA SER A 148 10.90 -3.33 -7.14
C SER A 148 9.79 -2.42 -6.64
N LYS A 149 9.47 -1.37 -7.41
CA LYS A 149 8.50 -0.34 -6.98
C LYS A 149 7.05 -0.76 -7.09
N LYS A 150 6.71 -1.60 -8.08
CA LYS A 150 5.31 -1.84 -8.43
C LYS A 150 4.81 -3.22 -8.00
N LEU A 151 5.69 -4.22 -7.92
CA LEU A 151 5.28 -5.60 -7.71
C LEU A 151 5.86 -6.23 -6.44
N ALA A 152 7.12 -5.98 -6.13
CA ALA A 152 7.83 -6.65 -5.04
C ALA A 152 7.36 -6.29 -3.62
N ASN A 153 6.46 -5.29 -3.47
CA ASN A 153 5.77 -5.03 -2.22
C ASN A 153 4.81 -6.16 -1.81
N GLY A 154 4.50 -7.09 -2.73
CA GLY A 154 3.69 -8.27 -2.46
C GLY A 154 2.19 -8.02 -2.32
N LYS A 155 1.68 -6.82 -2.63
CA LYS A 155 0.25 -6.51 -2.47
C LYS A 155 -0.66 -7.31 -3.40
N ARG A 156 -0.13 -7.85 -4.49
CA ARG A 156 -0.84 -8.71 -5.43
C ARG A 156 0.08 -9.79 -5.98
N ILE A 157 -0.40 -11.03 -6.00
CA ILE A 157 0.43 -12.22 -6.32
C ILE A 157 0.49 -12.54 -7.81
N GLN A 158 -0.51 -12.18 -8.59
CA GLN A 158 -0.73 -12.65 -9.96
C GLN A 158 0.44 -12.30 -10.89
N GLU A 159 0.90 -11.06 -10.88
CA GLU A 159 2.03 -10.64 -11.73
C GLU A 159 3.33 -11.29 -11.28
N LEU A 160 3.52 -11.51 -9.99
CA LEU A 160 4.71 -12.20 -9.46
C LEU A 160 4.73 -13.66 -9.88
N GLN A 161 3.60 -14.36 -9.85
CA GLN A 161 3.50 -15.73 -10.36
C GLN A 161 3.68 -15.78 -11.88
N MET A 162 3.16 -14.79 -12.62
CA MET A 162 3.40 -14.67 -14.05
C MET A 162 4.90 -14.51 -14.36
N LEU A 163 5.59 -13.62 -13.65
CA LEU A 163 7.05 -13.43 -13.80
C LEU A 163 7.81 -14.71 -13.44
N LYS A 164 7.44 -15.39 -12.35
CA LYS A 164 8.04 -16.67 -11.96
C LYS A 164 7.90 -17.73 -13.07
N ARG A 165 6.75 -17.81 -13.72
CA ARG A 165 6.53 -18.71 -14.86
C ARG A 165 7.39 -18.34 -16.07
N ILE A 166 7.54 -17.05 -16.35
CA ILE A 166 8.41 -16.60 -17.45
C ILE A 166 9.87 -16.94 -17.15
N LEU A 167 10.34 -16.76 -15.93
CA LEU A 167 11.68 -17.16 -15.49
C LEU A 167 11.90 -18.67 -15.66
N THR A 168 10.93 -19.49 -15.25
CA THR A 168 10.99 -20.95 -15.42
C THR A 168 10.99 -21.36 -16.90
N TYR A 169 10.18 -20.67 -17.71
CA TYR A 169 10.14 -20.87 -19.17
C TYR A 169 11.48 -20.53 -19.85
N ALA A 170 12.10 -19.41 -19.46
CA ALA A 170 13.39 -18.98 -20.02
C ALA A 170 14.52 -19.99 -19.80
N ARG A 171 14.44 -20.80 -18.75
CA ARG A 171 15.35 -21.94 -18.48
C ARG A 171 14.95 -23.24 -19.15
N GLY A 172 13.89 -23.25 -19.98
CA GLY A 172 13.41 -24.48 -20.66
C GLY A 172 12.73 -25.48 -19.73
N LEU A 173 12.39 -25.09 -18.50
CA LEU A 173 11.82 -25.95 -17.47
C LEU A 173 10.27 -25.95 -17.42
N ALA A 174 9.61 -25.10 -18.22
CA ALA A 174 8.15 -25.02 -18.27
C ALA A 174 7.62 -25.27 -19.66
N LYS A 175 6.47 -25.96 -19.74
CA LYS A 175 5.68 -26.08 -20.97
C LYS A 175 4.84 -24.81 -21.18
N PHE A 176 4.49 -24.55 -22.42
CA PHE A 176 3.75 -23.36 -22.87
C PHE A 176 2.37 -23.23 -22.20
N GLY A 177 1.91 -21.98 -21.99
CA GLY A 177 0.58 -21.67 -21.45
C GLY A 177 0.67 -20.75 -20.23
N LEU A 178 0.95 -19.44 -20.42
CA LEU A 178 1.15 -18.53 -19.30
C LEU A 178 -0.09 -18.42 -18.41
N PHE A 179 -1.27 -18.21 -19.00
CA PHE A 179 -2.50 -18.03 -18.22
C PHE A 179 -3.10 -19.34 -17.71
N ALA A 180 -3.00 -20.44 -18.45
CA ALA A 180 -3.41 -21.74 -17.93
C ALA A 180 -2.60 -22.13 -16.69
N GLY A 181 -1.29 -21.93 -16.78
CA GLY A 181 -0.43 -22.17 -15.65
C GLY A 181 -0.60 -21.18 -14.50
N LEU A 182 -0.85 -19.89 -14.80
CA LEU A 182 -1.18 -18.92 -13.75
C LEU A 182 -2.45 -19.34 -12.99
N SER A 183 -3.50 -19.77 -13.70
CA SER A 183 -4.73 -20.26 -13.06
C SER A 183 -4.47 -21.46 -12.14
N GLU A 184 -3.56 -22.36 -12.54
CA GLU A 184 -3.13 -23.48 -11.68
C GLU A 184 -2.41 -22.99 -10.41
N ASP A 185 -1.51 -22.02 -10.55
CA ASP A 185 -0.82 -21.46 -9.39
C ASP A 185 -1.77 -20.71 -8.45
N MET A 186 -2.74 -19.99 -9.01
CA MET A 186 -3.71 -19.24 -8.20
C MET A 186 -4.63 -20.14 -7.38
N ARG A 187 -4.95 -21.35 -7.86
CA ARG A 187 -5.71 -22.35 -7.08
C ARG A 187 -5.00 -22.76 -5.78
N LYS A 188 -3.68 -22.69 -5.72
CA LYS A 188 -2.91 -22.94 -4.47
C LYS A 188 -3.23 -21.93 -3.39
N TYR A 189 -3.69 -20.74 -3.78
CA TYR A 189 -4.15 -19.67 -2.90
C TYR A 189 -5.68 -19.63 -2.76
N GLY A 190 -6.40 -20.64 -3.27
CA GLY A 190 -7.85 -20.66 -3.25
C GLY A 190 -8.50 -19.62 -4.16
N LYS A 191 -7.80 -19.16 -5.20
CA LYS A 191 -8.24 -18.09 -6.10
C LYS A 191 -8.40 -18.58 -7.54
N ASP A 192 -9.39 -18.04 -8.22
CA ASP A 192 -9.55 -18.17 -9.66
C ASP A 192 -9.18 -16.85 -10.35
N VAL A 193 -8.77 -16.92 -11.62
CA VAL A 193 -8.45 -15.73 -12.41
C VAL A 193 -9.67 -15.38 -13.29
N SER A 194 -10.39 -14.35 -12.92
CA SER A 194 -11.53 -13.85 -13.71
C SER A 194 -11.07 -13.22 -15.04
N GLN A 195 -12.01 -12.97 -15.95
CA GLN A 195 -11.70 -12.33 -17.22
C GLN A 195 -11.19 -10.89 -17.03
N ASP A 196 -11.83 -10.10 -16.18
CA ASP A 196 -11.37 -8.73 -15.88
C ASP A 196 -9.99 -8.73 -15.24
N GLN A 197 -9.72 -9.69 -14.35
CA GLN A 197 -8.40 -9.85 -13.74
C GLN A 197 -7.34 -10.22 -14.78
N LYS A 198 -7.66 -11.12 -15.71
CA LYS A 198 -6.77 -11.47 -16.82
C LYS A 198 -6.42 -10.26 -17.68
N GLU A 199 -7.41 -9.44 -18.04
CA GLU A 199 -7.19 -8.23 -18.84
C GLU A 199 -6.34 -7.21 -18.10
N ASN A 200 -6.60 -6.99 -16.80
CA ASN A 200 -5.77 -6.11 -15.99
C ASN A 200 -4.32 -6.62 -15.88
N ILE A 201 -4.10 -7.92 -15.63
CA ILE A 201 -2.75 -8.51 -15.60
C ILE A 201 -2.04 -8.28 -16.94
N VAL A 202 -2.72 -8.50 -18.06
CA VAL A 202 -2.16 -8.21 -19.39
C VAL A 202 -1.73 -6.76 -19.48
N ASN A 203 -2.60 -5.81 -19.09
CA ASN A 203 -2.30 -4.39 -19.18
C ASN A 203 -1.12 -3.98 -18.27
N VAL A 204 -0.99 -4.58 -17.08
CA VAL A 204 0.19 -4.38 -16.22
C VAL A 204 1.45 -4.93 -16.88
N MET A 205 1.39 -6.14 -17.43
CA MET A 205 2.54 -6.84 -18.02
C MET A 205 2.94 -6.33 -19.41
N THR A 206 2.12 -5.49 -20.04
CA THR A 206 2.38 -4.84 -21.35
C THR A 206 2.60 -3.33 -21.25
N ASN A 207 2.67 -2.79 -20.01
CA ASN A 207 2.77 -1.35 -19.74
C ASN A 207 1.57 -0.53 -20.28
N GLU A 208 0.41 -1.15 -20.45
CA GLU A 208 -0.84 -0.44 -20.81
C GLU A 208 -1.60 0.07 -19.59
N PHE A 209 -1.46 -0.58 -18.43
CA PHE A 209 -2.11 -0.17 -17.18
C PHE A 209 -1.63 1.19 -16.64
N PRO A 210 -0.32 1.53 -16.61
CA PRO A 210 0.12 2.81 -16.05
C PRO A 210 -0.43 4.01 -16.81
N ALA A 211 -0.71 5.10 -16.09
CA ALA A 211 -1.14 6.37 -16.63
C ALA A 211 -0.08 7.46 -16.48
N GLY A 212 -0.19 8.54 -17.27
CA GLY A 212 0.63 9.73 -17.15
C GLY A 212 2.14 9.47 -17.33
N ALA A 213 2.96 10.07 -16.48
CA ALA A 213 4.42 9.98 -16.56
C ALA A 213 4.93 8.54 -16.34
N SER A 214 4.25 7.75 -15.53
CA SER A 214 4.65 6.36 -15.23
C SER A 214 4.66 5.49 -16.49
N LYS A 215 3.69 5.66 -17.40
CA LYS A 215 3.63 4.95 -18.68
C LYS A 215 4.88 5.20 -19.53
N LYS A 216 5.36 6.43 -19.59
CA LYS A 216 6.58 6.80 -20.32
C LYS A 216 7.84 6.28 -19.63
N THR A 217 7.91 6.39 -18.31
CA THR A 217 9.07 5.94 -17.51
C THR A 217 9.35 4.45 -17.68
N TYR A 218 8.30 3.64 -17.77
CA TYR A 218 8.41 2.17 -17.86
C TYR A 218 8.04 1.61 -19.24
N ALA A 219 8.17 2.42 -20.30
CA ALA A 219 7.81 2.01 -21.68
C ALA A 219 8.54 0.75 -22.17
N LYS A 220 9.71 0.44 -21.60
CA LYS A 220 10.49 -0.78 -21.90
C LYS A 220 10.09 -2.01 -21.07
N CYS A 221 9.22 -1.83 -20.06
CA CYS A 221 8.76 -2.91 -19.20
C CYS A 221 7.56 -3.64 -19.85
N VAL A 222 7.82 -4.33 -20.96
CA VAL A 222 6.84 -5.13 -21.70
C VAL A 222 7.28 -6.59 -21.64
N PHE A 223 6.61 -7.36 -20.79
CA PHE A 223 7.01 -8.73 -20.44
C PHE A 223 6.38 -9.78 -21.36
N ILE A 224 5.14 -9.54 -21.78
CA ILE A 224 4.36 -10.47 -22.60
C ILE A 224 3.81 -9.79 -23.85
N GLU A 225 3.55 -10.60 -24.87
CA GLU A 225 2.87 -10.20 -26.11
C GLU A 225 1.78 -11.21 -26.48
N LYS A 226 0.73 -10.76 -27.14
CA LYS A 226 -0.34 -11.64 -27.64
C LYS A 226 0.17 -12.47 -28.80
N LYS A 227 -0.11 -13.79 -28.74
CA LYS A 227 0.12 -14.72 -29.85
C LYS A 227 -1.10 -15.61 -30.05
N GLU A 228 -1.77 -15.44 -31.18
CA GLU A 228 -3.04 -16.16 -31.49
C GLU A 228 -4.07 -15.93 -30.33
N ASN A 229 -4.45 -16.99 -29.64
CA ASN A 229 -5.41 -16.95 -28.54
C ASN A 229 -4.77 -16.94 -27.14
N ASP A 230 -3.44 -16.84 -27.04
CA ASP A 230 -2.70 -16.87 -25.78
C ASP A 230 -1.63 -15.76 -25.73
N TYR A 231 -0.88 -15.73 -24.67
CA TYR A 231 0.24 -14.80 -24.45
C TYR A 231 1.54 -15.57 -24.27
N ARG A 232 2.64 -14.95 -24.75
CA ARG A 232 3.99 -15.46 -24.55
C ARG A 232 4.92 -14.35 -24.07
N PRO A 233 6.08 -14.67 -23.48
CA PRO A 233 7.10 -13.68 -23.20
C PRO A 233 7.56 -12.98 -24.48
N THR A 234 7.81 -11.67 -24.43
CA THR A 234 8.38 -10.93 -25.56
C THR A 234 9.80 -11.40 -25.86
N LYS A 235 10.22 -11.31 -27.13
CA LYS A 235 11.60 -11.64 -27.53
C LYS A 235 12.62 -10.77 -26.79
N SER A 236 12.34 -9.48 -26.63
CA SER A 236 13.21 -8.53 -25.91
C SER A 236 13.39 -8.94 -24.44
N PHE A 237 12.32 -9.32 -23.75
CA PHE A 237 12.41 -9.76 -22.36
C PHE A 237 13.15 -11.09 -22.23
N LEU A 238 12.93 -12.06 -23.13
CA LEU A 238 13.71 -13.31 -23.16
C LEU A 238 15.20 -13.06 -23.42
N GLN A 239 15.54 -12.06 -24.24
CA GLN A 239 16.93 -11.66 -24.47
C GLN A 239 17.55 -11.07 -23.20
N MET A 240 16.84 -10.22 -22.46
CA MET A 240 17.31 -9.73 -21.13
C MET A 240 17.53 -10.90 -20.15
N LEU A 241 16.64 -11.88 -20.14
CA LEU A 241 16.76 -13.07 -19.28
C LEU A 241 17.93 -14.00 -19.64
N SER A 242 18.56 -13.82 -20.80
CA SER A 242 19.81 -14.50 -21.14
C SER A 242 21.02 -13.93 -20.40
N ASN A 243 20.93 -12.71 -19.84
CA ASN A 243 21.89 -12.18 -18.90
C ASN A 243 21.68 -12.83 -17.52
N GLY A 244 22.61 -13.70 -17.11
CA GLY A 244 22.50 -14.46 -15.86
C GLY A 244 22.41 -13.55 -14.61
N GLU A 245 23.15 -12.43 -14.58
CA GLU A 245 23.10 -11.49 -13.45
C GLU A 245 21.73 -10.81 -13.33
N PHE A 246 21.17 -10.38 -14.47
CA PHE A 246 19.80 -9.83 -14.50
C PHE A 246 18.76 -10.88 -14.08
N TYR A 247 18.90 -12.11 -14.61
CA TYR A 247 18.01 -13.20 -14.24
C TYR A 247 17.98 -13.45 -12.75
N ASP A 248 19.15 -13.56 -12.11
CA ASP A 248 19.26 -13.87 -10.66
C ASP A 248 18.70 -12.74 -9.79
N ILE A 249 18.94 -11.48 -10.15
CA ILE A 249 18.36 -10.32 -9.46
C ILE A 249 16.84 -10.30 -9.58
N LEU A 250 16.32 -10.54 -10.78
CA LEU A 250 14.87 -10.56 -11.01
C LEU A 250 14.21 -11.74 -10.30
N GLN A 251 14.84 -12.91 -10.29
CA GLN A 251 14.35 -14.08 -9.55
C GLN A 251 14.26 -13.79 -8.06
N GLU A 252 15.29 -13.18 -7.47
CA GLU A 252 15.29 -12.81 -6.05
C GLU A 252 14.16 -11.83 -5.72
N LEU A 253 13.92 -10.82 -6.57
CA LEU A 253 12.82 -9.86 -6.40
C LEU A 253 11.45 -10.54 -6.46
N VAL A 254 11.25 -11.44 -7.40
CA VAL A 254 9.98 -12.17 -7.55
C VAL A 254 9.73 -13.07 -6.34
N GLU A 255 10.73 -13.82 -5.90
CA GLU A 255 10.64 -14.70 -4.72
C GLU A 255 10.38 -13.89 -3.44
N PHE A 256 11.05 -12.74 -3.30
CA PHE A 256 10.83 -11.81 -2.20
C PHE A 256 9.39 -11.28 -2.19
N GLY A 257 8.88 -10.82 -3.34
CA GLY A 257 7.50 -10.33 -3.45
C GLY A 257 6.46 -11.40 -3.15
N ILE A 258 6.68 -12.65 -3.60
CA ILE A 258 5.80 -13.79 -3.27
C ILE A 258 5.80 -14.06 -1.76
N SER A 259 6.98 -14.10 -1.13
CA SER A 259 7.09 -14.31 0.31
C SER A 259 6.36 -13.21 1.11
N ARG A 260 6.44 -11.97 0.66
CA ARG A 260 5.69 -10.86 1.28
C ARG A 260 4.17 -11.00 1.10
N TYR A 261 3.72 -11.40 -0.08
CA TYR A 261 2.31 -11.67 -0.30
C TYR A 261 1.82 -12.76 0.67
N GLU A 262 2.52 -13.87 0.76
CA GLU A 262 2.15 -15.00 1.62
C GLU A 262 2.08 -14.60 3.10
N ARG A 263 2.98 -13.74 3.56
CA ARG A 263 3.03 -13.26 4.94
C ARG A 263 1.97 -12.20 5.23
N ASP A 264 1.81 -11.20 4.36
CA ASP A 264 1.13 -9.94 4.68
C ASP A 264 -0.20 -9.75 3.95
N TYR A 265 -0.40 -10.40 2.77
CA TYR A 265 -1.52 -10.11 1.87
C TYR A 265 -2.32 -11.34 1.41
N SER A 266 -2.00 -12.54 1.89
CA SER A 266 -2.70 -13.78 1.49
C SER A 266 -4.08 -13.93 2.11
N ASN A 267 -4.32 -13.36 3.30
CA ASN A 267 -5.60 -13.43 3.99
C ASN A 267 -6.55 -12.32 3.51
N THR A 268 -7.00 -12.43 2.28
CA THR A 268 -7.85 -11.41 1.65
C THR A 268 -9.28 -11.42 2.18
N TYR A 269 -9.90 -10.24 2.17
CA TYR A 269 -11.27 -10.03 2.62
C TYR A 269 -12.27 -10.42 1.52
N ASP A 270 -13.22 -11.27 1.88
CA ASP A 270 -14.25 -11.76 0.98
C ASP A 270 -13.66 -12.26 -0.35
N GLN A 271 -14.24 -11.92 -1.47
CA GLN A 271 -13.73 -12.26 -2.81
C GLN A 271 -12.84 -11.17 -3.42
N THR A 272 -12.34 -10.25 -2.59
CA THR A 272 -11.44 -9.18 -3.02
C THR A 272 -9.98 -9.62 -3.02
N ASP A 273 -9.10 -8.81 -3.60
CA ASP A 273 -7.65 -8.95 -3.45
C ASP A 273 -7.10 -8.05 -2.32
N PHE A 274 -7.98 -7.43 -1.52
CA PHE A 274 -7.61 -6.59 -0.39
C PHE A 274 -7.58 -7.36 0.93
N VAL A 275 -6.73 -6.92 1.83
CA VAL A 275 -6.68 -7.38 3.23
C VAL A 275 -7.17 -6.25 4.12
N LEU A 276 -8.14 -6.54 5.00
CA LEU A 276 -8.68 -5.54 5.94
C LEU A 276 -7.56 -4.93 6.76
N TYR A 277 -7.60 -3.60 6.90
CA TYR A 277 -6.66 -2.78 7.67
C TYR A 277 -5.24 -2.70 7.11
N GLN A 278 -4.93 -3.35 5.99
CA GLN A 278 -3.74 -3.05 5.20
C GLN A 278 -3.90 -1.75 4.43
N LYS A 279 -2.78 -1.18 4.01
CA LYS A 279 -2.74 0.14 3.37
C LYS A 279 -2.44 0.06 1.88
N TYR A 280 -3.17 0.86 1.10
CA TYR A 280 -3.11 0.87 -0.35
C TYR A 280 -3.06 2.30 -0.90
N THR A 281 -2.25 2.50 -1.94
CA THR A 281 -2.26 3.73 -2.74
C THR A 281 -3.43 3.72 -3.73
N TYR A 282 -3.74 4.87 -4.34
CA TYR A 282 -4.72 4.92 -5.45
C TYR A 282 -4.39 3.94 -6.59
N GLU A 283 -3.10 3.84 -6.97
CA GLU A 283 -2.64 2.92 -8.01
C GLU A 283 -2.85 1.46 -7.62
N ASP A 284 -2.53 1.11 -6.36
CA ASP A 284 -2.80 -0.24 -5.84
C ASP A 284 -4.28 -0.57 -5.94
N VAL A 285 -5.16 0.36 -5.54
CA VAL A 285 -6.62 0.15 -5.57
C VAL A 285 -7.12 -0.06 -6.99
N CYS A 286 -6.75 0.78 -7.95
CA CYS A 286 -7.12 0.59 -9.35
C CYS A 286 -6.67 -0.77 -9.89
N ARG A 287 -5.45 -1.20 -9.53
CA ARG A 287 -4.90 -2.50 -9.93
C ARG A 287 -5.63 -3.68 -9.29
N LEU A 288 -5.88 -3.63 -8.00
CA LEU A 288 -6.54 -4.71 -7.26
C LEU A 288 -8.04 -4.81 -7.56
N LEU A 289 -8.68 -3.71 -7.99
CA LEU A 289 -10.04 -3.70 -8.51
C LEU A 289 -10.14 -4.12 -9.99
N ASN A 290 -9.03 -4.50 -10.59
CA ASN A 290 -8.95 -4.96 -11.99
C ASN A 290 -9.37 -3.91 -13.03
N TRP A 291 -9.17 -2.63 -12.74
CA TRP A 291 -9.42 -1.57 -13.71
C TRP A 291 -8.52 -1.72 -14.93
N GLU A 292 -9.02 -1.34 -16.08
CA GLU A 292 -8.29 -1.45 -17.33
C GLU A 292 -7.01 -0.59 -17.34
N GLN A 293 -7.08 0.59 -16.72
CA GLN A 293 -5.97 1.52 -16.58
C GLN A 293 -5.95 2.13 -15.18
N ASN A 294 -4.76 2.53 -14.74
CA ASN A 294 -4.61 3.36 -13.56
C ASN A 294 -5.26 4.72 -13.75
N GLU A 295 -5.76 5.28 -12.66
CA GLU A 295 -6.34 6.62 -12.67
C GLU A 295 -5.52 7.57 -11.79
N VAL A 296 -5.36 8.80 -12.24
CA VAL A 296 -4.66 9.82 -11.45
C VAL A 296 -5.55 10.30 -10.28
N PRO A 297 -4.96 10.58 -9.09
CA PRO A 297 -5.73 10.96 -7.90
C PRO A 297 -6.70 12.12 -8.10
N LEU A 298 -6.34 13.12 -8.92
CA LEU A 298 -7.19 14.27 -9.23
C LEU A 298 -8.49 13.87 -9.92
N ASN A 299 -8.47 12.87 -10.79
CA ASN A 299 -9.65 12.39 -11.50
C ASN A 299 -10.54 11.52 -10.62
N ILE A 300 -9.97 10.85 -9.62
CA ILE A 300 -10.74 10.08 -8.63
C ILE A 300 -11.49 11.06 -7.72
N GLY A 301 -10.80 12.05 -7.14
CA GLY A 301 -11.41 13.15 -6.38
C GLY A 301 -12.35 12.70 -5.27
N GLY A 302 -11.93 11.75 -4.43
CA GLY A 302 -12.71 11.16 -3.34
C GLY A 302 -13.39 9.86 -3.72
N TYR A 303 -13.94 9.70 -4.92
CA TYR A 303 -14.49 8.44 -5.41
C TYR A 303 -14.59 8.42 -6.94
N LYS A 304 -14.61 7.23 -7.53
CA LYS A 304 -14.86 7.04 -8.96
C LYS A 304 -15.48 5.68 -9.22
N TYR A 305 -16.52 5.64 -10.04
CA TYR A 305 -17.17 4.41 -10.47
C TYR A 305 -16.52 3.86 -11.73
N ASP A 306 -16.10 2.61 -11.71
CA ASP A 306 -15.72 1.87 -12.92
C ASP A 306 -16.88 0.98 -13.36
N ARG A 307 -17.40 1.28 -14.55
CA ARG A 307 -18.60 0.60 -15.10
C ARG A 307 -18.31 -0.84 -15.51
N LYS A 308 -17.09 -1.13 -15.93
CA LYS A 308 -16.68 -2.44 -16.41
C LYS A 308 -16.62 -3.46 -15.27
N THR A 309 -15.87 -3.13 -14.24
CA THR A 309 -15.71 -4.01 -13.06
C THR A 309 -16.85 -3.85 -12.04
N LYS A 310 -17.73 -2.86 -12.23
CA LYS A 310 -18.79 -2.47 -11.27
C LYS A 310 -18.25 -2.19 -9.87
N THR A 311 -17.06 -1.60 -9.78
CA THR A 311 -16.41 -1.25 -8.52
C THR A 311 -16.45 0.26 -8.29
N PHE A 312 -16.64 0.63 -7.03
CA PHE A 312 -16.79 2.03 -6.63
C PHE A 312 -15.98 2.33 -5.38
N PRO A 313 -14.64 2.51 -5.51
CA PRO A 313 -13.79 2.87 -4.37
C PRO A 313 -14.09 4.30 -3.90
N VAL A 314 -14.21 4.45 -2.58
CA VAL A 314 -14.41 5.72 -1.87
C VAL A 314 -13.20 5.97 -0.98
N PHE A 315 -12.57 7.13 -1.16
CA PHE A 315 -11.37 7.55 -0.43
C PHE A 315 -11.66 8.73 0.47
N ILE A 316 -11.46 8.55 1.77
CA ILE A 316 -11.73 9.58 2.78
C ILE A 316 -10.41 10.01 3.43
N ASN A 317 -10.20 11.34 3.48
CA ASN A 317 -9.20 11.96 4.33
C ASN A 317 -9.92 12.45 5.59
N TYR A 318 -9.70 11.80 6.73
CA TYR A 318 -10.50 12.02 7.92
C TYR A 318 -10.17 13.36 8.61
N ASP A 319 -8.89 13.63 8.86
CA ASP A 319 -8.45 14.92 9.36
C ASP A 319 -8.31 15.92 8.20
N LYS A 320 -9.12 16.94 8.19
CA LYS A 320 -9.00 18.07 7.25
C LYS A 320 -8.20 19.18 7.91
N ALA A 321 -7.26 19.77 7.16
CA ALA A 321 -6.45 20.88 7.67
C ALA A 321 -7.35 22.04 8.12
N LYS A 322 -7.00 22.69 9.23
CA LYS A 322 -7.78 23.79 9.85
C LYS A 322 -7.98 25.01 8.92
N ASP A 323 -7.17 25.13 7.85
CA ASP A 323 -7.19 26.25 6.91
C ASP A 323 -8.01 25.98 5.62
N ILE A 324 -8.85 24.96 5.62
CA ILE A 324 -9.70 24.66 4.46
C ILE A 324 -10.87 25.67 4.46
N SER A 325 -11.12 26.28 3.29
CA SER A 325 -12.20 27.26 3.09
C SER A 325 -13.55 26.77 3.58
N ASP A 326 -14.43 27.68 4.00
CA ASP A 326 -15.78 27.38 4.53
C ASP A 326 -16.63 26.47 3.61
N THR A 327 -16.29 26.36 2.33
CA THR A 327 -16.95 25.49 1.35
C THR A 327 -16.62 24.00 1.54
N THR A 328 -15.61 23.65 2.35
CA THR A 328 -15.14 22.29 2.61
C THR A 328 -15.34 21.83 4.06
N LYS A 329 -16.06 22.57 4.86
CA LYS A 329 -16.39 22.24 6.26
C LYS A 329 -17.36 21.07 6.43
N TYR A 330 -17.83 20.47 5.35
CA TYR A 330 -18.64 19.25 5.43
C TYR A 330 -17.71 18.07 5.63
N GLU A 331 -17.83 17.43 6.78
CA GLU A 331 -16.88 16.41 7.24
C GLU A 331 -17.47 15.03 7.09
N ASP A 332 -16.72 14.18 6.38
CA ASP A 332 -16.93 12.74 6.46
C ASP A 332 -16.55 12.30 7.89
N HIS A 333 -17.43 11.56 8.58
CA HIS A 333 -17.18 11.17 9.97
C HIS A 333 -17.89 9.87 10.34
N PHE A 334 -17.33 9.13 11.28
CA PHE A 334 -18.03 8.01 11.89
C PHE A 334 -19.16 8.52 12.80
N VAL A 335 -20.30 7.83 12.77
CA VAL A 335 -21.41 8.15 13.68
C VAL A 335 -20.97 7.87 15.12
N PRO A 336 -21.09 8.84 16.05
CA PRO A 336 -20.64 8.67 17.43
C PRO A 336 -21.18 7.37 18.07
N GLY A 337 -20.28 6.58 18.65
CA GLY A 337 -20.61 5.32 19.30
C GLY A 337 -20.72 4.11 18.35
N TYR A 338 -20.53 4.30 17.05
CA TYR A 338 -20.57 3.21 16.05
C TYR A 338 -19.26 3.13 15.30
N ARG A 339 -18.73 1.91 15.17
CA ARG A 339 -17.53 1.61 14.38
C ARG A 339 -17.86 1.06 12.98
N ASP A 340 -19.12 0.85 12.69
CA ASP A 340 -19.67 0.32 11.45
C ASP A 340 -20.55 1.32 10.69
N ARG A 341 -20.67 2.56 11.18
CA ARG A 341 -21.50 3.59 10.56
C ARG A 341 -20.70 4.84 10.26
N LEU A 342 -20.77 5.27 9.02
CA LEU A 342 -20.04 6.42 8.51
C LEU A 342 -21.01 7.36 7.78
N ILE A 343 -20.86 8.65 8.00
CA ILE A 343 -21.48 9.68 7.18
C ILE A 343 -20.42 10.18 6.20
N ALA A 344 -20.72 10.10 4.91
CA ALA A 344 -19.86 10.63 3.86
C ALA A 344 -20.65 11.50 2.88
N ILE A 345 -19.98 12.49 2.30
CA ILE A 345 -20.58 13.53 1.49
C ILE A 345 -20.19 13.36 0.03
N SER A 346 -21.17 13.49 -0.86
CA SER A 346 -20.93 13.45 -2.30
C SER A 346 -20.04 14.59 -2.78
N LYS A 347 -19.52 14.47 -3.99
CA LYS A 347 -18.84 15.58 -4.65
C LYS A 347 -19.75 16.81 -4.75
N SER A 348 -19.15 17.98 -4.76
CA SER A 348 -19.83 19.25 -4.97
C SER A 348 -20.60 19.27 -6.31
N GLY A 349 -21.78 19.87 -6.32
CA GLY A 349 -22.69 19.92 -7.46
C GLY A 349 -23.49 18.64 -7.69
N ARG A 350 -23.66 17.82 -6.68
CA ARG A 350 -24.49 16.59 -6.73
C ARG A 350 -25.82 16.82 -6.02
N SER A 351 -26.82 16.13 -6.55
CA SER A 351 -28.16 16.02 -5.98
C SER A 351 -28.52 14.56 -5.78
N LEU A 352 -29.64 14.27 -5.12
CA LEU A 352 -30.17 12.92 -5.02
C LEU A 352 -30.41 12.24 -6.38
N GLN A 353 -30.61 13.02 -7.45
CA GLN A 353 -30.82 12.51 -8.81
C GLN A 353 -29.53 12.30 -9.60
N SER A 354 -28.37 12.71 -9.08
CA SER A 354 -27.09 12.51 -9.75
C SER A 354 -26.76 11.04 -9.91
N GLU A 355 -26.19 10.65 -11.07
CA GLU A 355 -25.92 9.26 -11.43
C GLU A 355 -25.06 8.54 -10.39
N ASP A 356 -23.98 9.20 -9.94
CA ASP A 356 -23.08 8.65 -8.94
C ASP A 356 -23.77 8.43 -7.57
N VAL A 357 -24.63 9.36 -7.15
CA VAL A 357 -25.44 9.22 -5.94
C VAL A 357 -26.46 8.08 -6.08
N GLN A 358 -27.15 7.98 -7.22
CA GLN A 358 -28.05 6.86 -7.50
C GLN A 358 -27.34 5.51 -7.57
N ASN A 359 -26.08 5.48 -8.06
CA ASN A 359 -25.25 4.29 -8.03
C ASN A 359 -24.91 3.86 -6.60
N PHE A 360 -24.62 4.81 -5.72
CA PHE A 360 -24.41 4.53 -4.31
C PHE A 360 -25.68 3.96 -3.64
N LEU A 361 -26.81 4.65 -3.79
CA LEU A 361 -28.06 4.28 -3.12
C LEU A 361 -28.59 2.93 -3.59
N LYS A 362 -28.37 2.58 -4.86
CA LYS A 362 -28.83 1.35 -5.50
C LYS A 362 -27.70 0.35 -5.77
N ALA A 363 -26.57 0.48 -5.07
CA ALA A 363 -25.38 -0.32 -5.32
C ALA A 363 -25.70 -1.83 -5.29
N LYS A 364 -26.38 -2.29 -4.25
CA LYS A 364 -26.79 -3.70 -4.08
C LYS A 364 -27.67 -4.20 -5.23
N GLU A 365 -28.66 -3.40 -5.65
CA GLU A 365 -29.58 -3.76 -6.75
C GLU A 365 -28.85 -3.83 -8.10
N ARG A 366 -27.81 -2.98 -8.27
CA ARG A 366 -27.04 -2.88 -9.52
C ARG A 366 -25.83 -3.79 -9.55
N GLY A 367 -25.57 -4.53 -8.48
CA GLY A 367 -24.37 -5.37 -8.33
C GLY A 367 -23.08 -4.54 -8.32
N ILE A 368 -23.11 -3.35 -7.71
CA ILE A 368 -21.96 -2.45 -7.57
C ILE A 368 -21.32 -2.71 -6.20
N HIS A 369 -20.00 -2.92 -6.21
CA HIS A 369 -19.21 -3.09 -5.00
C HIS A 369 -18.63 -1.74 -4.58
N VAL A 370 -19.05 -1.25 -3.41
CA VAL A 370 -18.56 0.01 -2.84
C VAL A 370 -17.51 -0.32 -1.78
N GLU A 371 -16.28 0.15 -2.00
CA GLU A 371 -15.09 -0.17 -1.20
C GLU A 371 -14.60 1.06 -0.44
N LEU A 372 -14.41 0.95 0.87
CA LEU A 372 -13.99 2.07 1.70
C LEU A 372 -12.49 2.08 1.98
N PHE A 373 -11.87 3.21 1.67
CA PHE A 373 -10.47 3.50 1.94
C PHE A 373 -10.36 4.79 2.75
N VAL A 374 -9.73 4.72 3.93
CA VAL A 374 -9.63 5.88 4.84
C VAL A 374 -8.18 6.12 5.24
N ARG A 375 -7.75 7.36 5.21
CA ARG A 375 -6.52 7.80 5.88
C ARG A 375 -6.79 8.96 6.81
N LYS A 376 -6.02 9.04 7.90
CA LYS A 376 -6.16 10.13 8.85
C LYS A 376 -5.67 11.45 8.23
N ASN A 377 -4.44 11.51 7.79
CA ASN A 377 -3.81 12.72 7.31
C ASN A 377 -3.87 12.85 5.79
N LYS A 378 -4.27 14.03 5.31
CA LYS A 378 -4.24 14.36 3.88
C LYS A 378 -2.81 14.63 3.37
N ASP A 379 -1.86 14.94 4.25
CA ASP A 379 -0.49 15.24 3.86
C ASP A 379 0.22 13.98 3.35
N ASP A 380 0.49 13.92 2.05
CA ASP A 380 1.20 12.81 1.40
C ASP A 380 2.63 12.61 1.92
N LYS A 381 3.21 13.60 2.62
CA LYS A 381 4.50 13.45 3.31
C LYS A 381 4.39 12.55 4.53
N ILE A 382 3.19 12.44 5.11
CA ILE A 382 2.89 11.57 6.24
C ILE A 382 2.44 10.20 5.74
N SER A 383 1.42 10.17 4.88
CA SER A 383 0.93 8.93 4.28
C SER A 383 0.34 9.15 2.89
N LYS A 384 0.82 8.35 1.92
CA LYS A 384 0.22 8.26 0.57
C LYS A 384 -0.83 7.17 0.47
N GLU A 385 -0.97 6.35 1.51
CA GLU A 385 -1.76 5.14 1.54
C GLU A 385 -2.97 5.30 2.44
N PHE A 386 -4.02 4.55 2.11
CA PHE A 386 -5.29 4.50 2.83
C PHE A 386 -5.47 3.11 3.44
N TYR A 387 -5.99 3.03 4.65
CA TYR A 387 -6.47 1.78 5.24
C TYR A 387 -7.70 1.29 4.49
N TYR A 388 -7.69 0.04 4.08
CA TYR A 388 -8.87 -0.61 3.55
C TYR A 388 -9.79 -1.05 4.69
N LEU A 389 -11.04 -0.59 4.69
CA LEU A 389 -12.01 -0.87 5.74
C LEU A 389 -13.14 -1.80 5.30
N GLY A 390 -13.09 -2.34 4.08
CA GLY A 390 -14.06 -3.32 3.58
C GLY A 390 -15.19 -2.71 2.76
N HIS A 391 -16.22 -3.51 2.54
CA HIS A 391 -17.43 -3.12 1.82
C HIS A 391 -18.30 -2.22 2.67
N MET A 392 -19.04 -1.32 2.01
CA MET A 392 -20.07 -0.53 2.65
C MET A 392 -21.32 -0.41 1.77
N THR A 393 -22.48 -0.28 2.43
CA THR A 393 -23.78 -0.13 1.80
C THR A 393 -24.48 1.12 2.33
N ALA A 394 -25.14 1.90 1.46
CA ALA A 394 -25.93 3.05 1.91
C ALA A 394 -27.11 2.57 2.77
N SER A 395 -27.31 3.18 3.96
CA SER A 395 -28.39 2.81 4.88
C SER A 395 -29.78 3.22 4.40
N GLY A 396 -29.84 4.07 3.37
CA GLY A 396 -31.07 4.72 2.90
C GLY A 396 -31.31 6.10 3.53
N LYS A 397 -30.58 6.46 4.58
CA LYS A 397 -30.65 7.81 5.15
C LYS A 397 -29.77 8.75 4.35
N THR A 398 -30.39 9.78 3.79
CA THR A 398 -29.74 10.77 2.96
C THR A 398 -30.25 12.17 3.25
N LYS A 399 -29.41 13.16 3.02
CA LYS A 399 -29.78 14.57 3.15
C LYS A 399 -29.13 15.36 2.04
N GLU A 400 -29.95 15.93 1.14
CA GLU A 400 -29.47 16.94 0.18
C GLU A 400 -29.40 18.29 0.86
N PHE A 401 -28.32 19.04 0.66
CA PHE A 401 -28.13 20.35 1.24
C PHE A 401 -27.34 21.25 0.29
N LYS A 402 -27.52 22.58 0.47
CA LYS A 402 -26.76 23.60 -0.23
C LYS A 402 -25.43 23.84 0.51
N MET A 403 -24.33 23.77 -0.19
CA MET A 403 -23.01 24.01 0.39
C MET A 403 -22.85 25.50 0.74
N ALA A 404 -22.22 25.81 1.90
CA ALA A 404 -21.98 27.17 2.33
C ALA A 404 -21.18 27.96 1.28
N ASN A 405 -21.56 29.24 1.10
CA ASN A 405 -20.90 30.18 0.18
C ASN A 405 -20.90 29.78 -1.29
N THR A 406 -21.77 28.86 -1.73
CA THR A 406 -21.92 28.44 -3.13
C THR A 406 -23.38 28.19 -3.48
N GLU A 407 -23.70 28.20 -4.78
CA GLU A 407 -25.00 27.72 -5.27
C GLU A 407 -25.04 26.18 -5.50
N LYS A 408 -23.95 25.50 -5.17
CA LYS A 408 -23.83 24.05 -5.41
C LYS A 408 -24.44 23.26 -4.26
N THR A 409 -25.06 22.15 -4.60
CA THR A 409 -25.59 21.16 -3.66
C THR A 409 -24.60 20.03 -3.44
N ALA A 410 -24.79 19.29 -2.34
CA ALA A 410 -24.16 18.01 -2.07
C ALA A 410 -25.16 17.11 -1.35
N VAL A 411 -24.86 15.82 -1.32
CA VAL A 411 -25.70 14.81 -0.67
C VAL A 411 -24.87 14.13 0.43
N GLU A 412 -25.37 14.20 1.64
CA GLU A 412 -24.91 13.43 2.78
C GLU A 412 -25.55 12.04 2.73
N ILE A 413 -24.75 10.99 2.89
CA ILE A 413 -25.19 9.59 2.85
C ILE A 413 -24.68 8.90 4.10
N GLU A 414 -25.58 8.26 4.86
CA GLU A 414 -25.17 7.34 5.93
C GLU A 414 -24.86 5.97 5.33
N TRP A 415 -23.68 5.44 5.68
CA TRP A 415 -23.16 4.16 5.23
C TRP A 415 -23.08 3.16 6.38
N ILE A 416 -23.31 1.91 6.07
CA ILE A 416 -23.13 0.77 6.96
C ILE A 416 -22.00 -0.07 6.39
N LEU A 417 -20.93 -0.29 7.18
CA LEU A 417 -19.85 -1.18 6.85
C LEU A 417 -20.24 -2.62 7.16
N ASP A 418 -19.85 -3.56 6.32
CA ASP A 418 -20.12 -4.98 6.54
C ASP A 418 -19.40 -5.52 7.78
N VAL A 419 -18.24 -4.95 8.10
CA VAL A 419 -17.47 -5.30 9.30
C VAL A 419 -17.18 -4.03 10.11
N PRO A 420 -17.49 -4.01 11.42
CA PRO A 420 -17.10 -2.90 12.28
C PRO A 420 -15.58 -2.70 12.24
N VAL A 421 -15.14 -1.45 12.12
CA VAL A 421 -13.70 -1.14 12.09
C VAL A 421 -13.05 -1.62 13.38
N ARG A 422 -11.89 -2.28 13.24
CA ARG A 422 -11.08 -2.72 14.38
C ARG A 422 -10.78 -1.55 15.31
N GLU A 423 -10.90 -1.75 16.61
CA GLU A 423 -10.90 -0.69 17.61
C GLU A 423 -9.65 0.21 17.53
N ASP A 424 -8.47 -0.38 17.38
CA ASP A 424 -7.21 0.34 17.28
C ASP A 424 -7.15 1.27 16.06
N ILE A 425 -7.63 0.80 14.90
CA ILE A 425 -7.69 1.60 13.66
C ILE A 425 -8.75 2.70 13.80
N TYR A 426 -9.91 2.37 14.37
CA TYR A 426 -10.97 3.33 14.60
C TYR A 426 -10.51 4.48 15.51
N GLU A 427 -9.94 4.14 16.68
CA GLU A 427 -9.43 5.13 17.62
C GLU A 427 -8.34 6.01 17.01
N TYR A 428 -7.43 5.40 16.23
CA TYR A 428 -6.40 6.17 15.53
C TYR A 428 -6.99 7.15 14.51
N ILE A 429 -8.00 6.73 13.75
CA ILE A 429 -8.63 7.58 12.73
C ILE A 429 -9.42 8.72 13.38
N VAL A 430 -10.22 8.42 14.43
CA VAL A 430 -11.20 9.34 15.00
C VAL A 430 -10.59 10.29 16.01
N ASN A 431 -9.62 9.85 16.82
CA ASN A 431 -9.02 10.68 17.87
C ASN A 431 -7.91 11.57 17.28
N SER A 432 -8.04 12.88 17.50
CA SER A 432 -7.06 13.92 17.09
C SER A 432 -5.92 14.08 18.09
#